data_b754f20c6bf511d4633b10be98b7aa1e
#
_entry.id   b754f20c6bf511d4633b10be98b7aa1e
#
_cell.length_a   1.000
_cell.length_b   1.000
_cell.length_c   1.000
_cell.angle_alpha   90.00
_cell.angle_beta   90.00
_cell.angle_gamma   90.00
#
_symmetry.space_group_name_H-M   'P 1'
#
loop_
_entity.id
_entity.type
_entity.pdbx_description
1 polymer ?
#
loop_
_entity_poly.entity_id
_entity_poly.type
_entity_poly.pdbx_seq_one_letter_code
_entity_poly.pdbx_strand_id
1 'polypeptide(L)'
;MAIDVAAMRAKLEASKNGNKRKNNDTKWRPSQGDQTIRILPTADGDPFKEFFFHYNVGKNPGILCPKKNTHVEEDSCPICDFASELWRQGLDQDSTELKSEAKKLFVRKRYYSPIIVRNKESEGVKIWSYGKQAYETLLGYVLDPDYGDITDPEIGTDIVLNYDIPGTPGSFPKTTLKPRRRPSALCDDAIADCDEL
;
A
#
# COMPACT_ATOMS: atom_id res chain seq x y z
N MET A 1 -47.15 -12.67 -12.02
CA MET A 1 -46.10 -13.13 -11.10
C MET A 1 -46.06 -12.15 -9.94
N ALA A 2 -46.26 -12.63 -8.72
CA ALA A 2 -46.18 -11.77 -7.51
C ALA A 2 -44.72 -11.54 -7.11
N ILE A 3 -44.41 -10.34 -6.63
CA ILE A 3 -43.09 -10.00 -6.15
C ILE A 3 -42.82 -10.74 -4.83
N ASP A 4 -41.69 -11.41 -4.71
CA ASP A 4 -41.26 -12.04 -3.46
C ASP A 4 -40.76 -10.96 -2.49
N VAL A 5 -41.65 -10.57 -1.57
CA VAL A 5 -41.42 -9.52 -0.60
C VAL A 5 -40.32 -9.93 0.41
N ALA A 6 -40.17 -11.22 0.69
CA ALA A 6 -39.14 -11.70 1.60
C ALA A 6 -37.73 -11.55 0.98
N ALA A 7 -37.59 -11.93 -0.30
CA ALA A 7 -36.35 -11.72 -1.03
C ALA A 7 -36.00 -10.23 -1.20
N MET A 8 -36.99 -9.35 -1.37
CA MET A 8 -36.75 -7.90 -1.42
C MET A 8 -36.35 -7.32 -0.09
N ARG A 9 -36.89 -7.80 1.04
CA ARG A 9 -36.45 -7.40 2.38
C ARG A 9 -35.02 -7.83 2.65
N ALA A 10 -34.66 -9.07 2.31
CA ALA A 10 -33.28 -9.56 2.46
C ALA A 10 -32.28 -8.72 1.65
N LYS A 11 -32.63 -8.35 0.40
CA LYS A 11 -31.81 -7.44 -0.42
C LYS A 11 -31.69 -6.04 0.19
N LEU A 12 -32.76 -5.51 0.77
CA LEU A 12 -32.72 -4.20 1.43
C LEU A 12 -31.84 -4.21 2.69
N GLU A 13 -31.91 -5.27 3.49
CA GLU A 13 -31.07 -5.44 4.67
C GLU A 13 -29.61 -5.64 4.29
N ALA A 14 -29.32 -6.44 3.27
CA ALA A 14 -27.97 -6.59 2.72
C ALA A 14 -27.41 -5.25 2.20
N SER A 15 -28.23 -4.44 1.53
CA SER A 15 -27.85 -3.11 1.07
C SER A 15 -27.56 -2.14 2.21
N LYS A 16 -28.37 -2.18 3.28
CA LYS A 16 -28.15 -1.35 4.49
C LYS A 16 -26.89 -1.78 5.27
N ASN A 17 -26.62 -3.08 5.34
CA ASN A 17 -25.44 -3.62 6.00
C ASN A 17 -24.17 -3.44 5.15
N GLY A 18 -24.27 -3.48 3.83
CA GLY A 18 -23.15 -3.21 2.91
C GLY A 18 -22.65 -1.75 2.97
N ASN A 19 -23.44 -0.83 3.47
CA ASN A 19 -23.06 0.57 3.65
C ASN A 19 -22.41 0.90 5.01
N LYS A 20 -22.34 -0.06 5.94
CA LYS A 20 -21.34 0.03 7.03
C LYS A 20 -19.98 -0.13 6.34
N ARG A 21 -19.32 1.00 6.02
CA ARG A 21 -17.89 1.01 5.72
C ARG A 21 -17.25 0.13 6.79
N LYS A 22 -16.88 -1.11 6.44
CA LYS A 22 -15.98 -1.88 7.28
C LYS A 22 -14.85 -0.93 7.56
N ASN A 23 -14.65 -0.58 8.81
CA ASN A 23 -13.55 0.25 9.24
C ASN A 23 -12.32 -0.26 8.49
N ASN A 24 -11.49 0.64 8.02
CA ASN A 24 -10.33 0.36 7.17
C ASN A 24 -9.24 -0.35 8.00
N ASP A 25 -9.63 -1.38 8.72
CA ASP A 25 -8.82 -2.16 9.67
C ASP A 25 -7.72 -2.95 8.95
N THR A 26 -7.89 -3.12 7.64
CA THR A 26 -6.91 -3.80 6.79
C THR A 26 -5.69 -2.93 6.48
N LYS A 27 -5.82 -1.61 6.50
CA LYS A 27 -4.67 -0.72 6.23
C LYS A 27 -3.81 -0.55 7.47
N TRP A 28 -2.56 -0.92 7.34
CA TRP A 28 -1.58 -0.75 8.40
C TRP A 28 -0.63 0.41 8.11
N ARG A 29 -0.32 1.15 9.17
CA ARG A 29 0.69 2.20 9.18
C ARG A 29 1.64 1.92 10.34
N PRO A 30 2.96 1.98 10.12
CA PRO A 30 3.90 1.79 11.20
C PRO A 30 3.75 2.90 12.25
N SER A 31 3.84 2.53 13.51
CA SER A 31 4.04 3.45 14.63
C SER A 31 5.53 3.79 14.77
N GLN A 32 5.85 4.84 15.51
CA GLN A 32 7.25 5.19 15.77
C GLN A 32 7.97 4.05 16.50
N GLY A 33 9.20 3.76 16.09
CA GLY A 33 10.07 2.74 16.65
C GLY A 33 10.08 1.44 15.84
N ASP A 34 10.54 0.37 16.48
CA ASP A 34 10.74 -0.93 15.87
C ASP A 34 9.46 -1.78 15.90
N GLN A 35 9.16 -2.39 14.77
CA GLN A 35 8.07 -3.34 14.60
C GLN A 35 8.57 -4.49 13.74
N THR A 36 8.14 -5.70 14.04
CA THR A 36 8.48 -6.87 13.22
C THR A 36 7.28 -7.23 12.36
N ILE A 37 7.52 -7.38 11.07
CA ILE A 37 6.49 -7.78 10.10
C ILE A 37 6.97 -8.98 9.30
N ARG A 38 6.03 -9.80 8.84
CA ARG A 38 6.23 -10.81 7.81
C ARG A 38 5.47 -10.40 6.57
N ILE A 39 6.14 -10.36 5.42
CA ILE A 39 5.49 -10.17 4.12
C ILE A 39 4.92 -11.51 3.69
N LEU A 40 3.67 -11.52 3.21
CA LEU A 40 2.98 -12.72 2.79
C LEU A 40 3.18 -12.98 1.29
N PRO A 41 3.22 -14.24 0.88
CA PRO A 41 3.17 -14.59 -0.53
C PRO A 41 1.83 -14.17 -1.12
N THR A 42 1.79 -14.02 -2.44
CA THR A 42 0.57 -13.73 -3.20
C THR A 42 0.40 -14.76 -4.30
N ALA A 43 -0.83 -15.04 -4.69
CA ALA A 43 -1.15 -16.07 -5.67
C ALA A 43 -0.49 -15.87 -7.05
N ASP A 44 -0.14 -14.63 -7.39
CA ASP A 44 0.54 -14.28 -8.64
C ASP A 44 2.07 -14.18 -8.49
N GLY A 45 2.61 -14.49 -7.32
CA GLY A 45 4.05 -14.50 -7.06
C GLY A 45 4.70 -13.12 -6.92
N ASP A 46 3.93 -12.02 -6.96
CA ASP A 46 4.46 -10.67 -6.73
C ASP A 46 3.82 -10.03 -5.49
N PRO A 47 4.47 -10.08 -4.33
CA PRO A 47 3.97 -9.49 -3.10
C PRO A 47 4.13 -7.96 -3.02
N PHE A 48 4.70 -7.33 -4.05
CA PHE A 48 5.04 -5.91 -4.07
C PHE A 48 4.20 -5.14 -5.09
N LYS A 49 2.89 -5.09 -4.91
CA LYS A 49 1.97 -4.43 -5.85
C LYS A 49 2.22 -2.95 -5.95
N GLU A 50 2.35 -2.43 -7.15
CA GLU A 50 2.53 -1.00 -7.38
C GLU A 50 1.25 -0.32 -7.85
N PHE A 51 1.02 0.88 -7.31
CA PHE A 51 -0.08 1.74 -7.70
C PHE A 51 0.39 3.19 -7.82
N PHE A 52 -0.28 3.91 -8.68
CA PHE A 52 0.03 5.30 -9.02
C PHE A 52 -1.08 6.22 -8.54
N PHE A 53 -0.73 7.24 -7.76
CA PHE A 53 -1.67 8.16 -7.16
C PHE A 53 -1.33 9.61 -7.47
N HIS A 54 -2.39 10.42 -7.61
CA HIS A 54 -2.32 11.87 -7.51
C HIS A 54 -2.72 12.30 -6.11
N TYR A 55 -1.98 13.23 -5.56
CA TYR A 55 -2.25 13.84 -4.24
C TYR A 55 -2.56 15.32 -4.42
N ASN A 56 -3.06 15.96 -3.37
CA ASN A 56 -3.42 17.38 -3.35
C ASN A 56 -4.50 17.79 -4.38
N VAL A 57 -5.41 16.87 -4.68
CA VAL A 57 -6.51 17.11 -5.60
C VAL A 57 -7.80 17.26 -4.80
N GLY A 58 -8.21 18.50 -4.56
CA GLY A 58 -9.38 18.82 -3.77
C GLY A 58 -9.28 18.31 -2.32
N LYS A 59 -10.37 17.71 -1.82
CA LYS A 59 -10.43 17.16 -0.44
C LYS A 59 -10.02 15.70 -0.33
N ASN A 60 -9.67 15.06 -1.43
CA ASN A 60 -9.31 13.64 -1.43
C ASN A 60 -7.86 13.43 -0.98
N PRO A 61 -7.60 12.45 -0.10
CA PRO A 61 -6.26 12.16 0.38
C PRO A 61 -5.36 11.55 -0.72
N GLY A 62 -5.94 10.98 -1.77
CA GLY A 62 -5.24 10.40 -2.91
C GLY A 62 -6.25 9.85 -3.91
N ILE A 63 -5.98 10.03 -5.20
CA ILE A 63 -6.79 9.55 -6.32
C ILE A 63 -5.91 8.63 -7.17
N LEU A 64 -6.39 7.42 -7.46
CA LEU A 64 -5.72 6.52 -8.39
C LEU A 64 -5.65 7.17 -9.78
N CYS A 65 -4.47 7.12 -10.38
CA CYS A 65 -4.30 7.60 -11.75
C CYS A 65 -4.86 6.54 -12.74
N PRO A 66 -5.91 6.81 -13.49
CA PRO A 66 -6.43 5.83 -14.46
C PRO A 66 -5.37 5.48 -15.50
N LYS A 67 -4.71 6.45 -16.09
CA LYS A 67 -3.68 6.27 -17.13
C LYS A 67 -2.52 5.34 -16.74
N LYS A 68 -2.16 5.26 -15.44
CA LYS A 68 -1.00 4.50 -14.96
C LYS A 68 -1.35 3.18 -14.27
N ASN A 69 -2.59 3.02 -13.83
CA ASN A 69 -3.03 1.81 -13.11
C ASN A 69 -3.85 0.86 -13.99
N THR A 70 -4.32 1.32 -15.15
CA THR A 70 -4.97 0.47 -16.15
C THR A 70 -3.93 0.06 -17.20
N HIS A 71 -4.09 -1.13 -17.74
CA HIS A 71 -3.28 -1.61 -18.86
C HIS A 71 -3.87 -1.22 -20.23
N VAL A 72 -4.82 -0.28 -20.23
CA VAL A 72 -5.48 0.23 -21.44
C VAL A 72 -4.71 1.46 -21.91
N GLU A 73 -4.07 1.38 -23.05
CA GLU A 73 -3.24 2.47 -23.61
C GLU A 73 -4.01 3.76 -23.89
N GLU A 74 -5.33 3.65 -24.09
CA GLU A 74 -6.23 4.77 -24.40
C GLU A 74 -6.73 5.52 -23.17
N ASP A 75 -6.44 5.03 -21.95
CA ASP A 75 -6.92 5.68 -20.74
C ASP A 75 -6.24 7.03 -20.54
N SER A 76 -7.03 8.08 -20.55
CA SER A 76 -6.60 9.43 -20.23
C SER A 76 -6.71 9.72 -18.74
N CYS A 77 -5.89 10.63 -18.26
CA CYS A 77 -5.98 11.11 -16.89
C CYS A 77 -5.98 12.65 -16.90
N PRO A 78 -7.12 13.29 -16.62
CA PRO A 78 -7.21 14.75 -16.68
C PRO A 78 -6.25 15.44 -15.69
N ILE A 79 -5.89 14.79 -14.59
CA ILE A 79 -4.93 15.33 -13.63
C ILE A 79 -3.52 15.29 -14.22
N CYS A 80 -3.13 14.19 -14.90
CA CYS A 80 -1.86 14.13 -15.60
C CYS A 80 -1.75 15.20 -16.69
N ASP A 81 -2.80 15.36 -17.46
CA ASP A 81 -2.83 16.31 -18.59
C ASP A 81 -2.76 17.74 -18.07
N PHE A 82 -3.52 18.07 -17.03
CA PHE A 82 -3.45 19.38 -16.39
C PHE A 82 -2.09 19.66 -15.77
N ALA A 83 -1.51 18.70 -15.05
CA ALA A 83 -0.18 18.84 -14.45
C ALA A 83 0.91 19.05 -15.52
N SER A 84 0.80 18.35 -16.65
CA SER A 84 1.73 18.50 -17.78
C SER A 84 1.60 19.86 -18.45
N GLU A 85 0.38 20.36 -18.61
CA GLU A 85 0.13 21.68 -19.16
C GLU A 85 0.65 22.80 -18.25
N LEU A 86 0.39 22.72 -16.94
CA LEU A 86 0.97 23.66 -15.97
C LEU A 86 2.50 23.65 -16.00
N TRP A 87 3.10 22.47 -16.13
CA TRP A 87 4.54 22.37 -16.23
C TRP A 87 5.08 23.04 -17.49
N ARG A 88 4.42 22.82 -18.64
CA ARG A 88 4.78 23.43 -19.92
C ARG A 88 4.68 24.96 -19.84
N GLN A 89 3.56 25.48 -19.33
CA GLN A 89 3.39 26.92 -19.12
C GLN A 89 4.46 27.50 -18.17
N GLY A 90 4.81 26.76 -17.14
CA GLY A 90 5.88 27.14 -16.22
C GLY A 90 7.26 27.16 -16.87
N LEU A 91 7.50 26.36 -17.91
CA LEU A 91 8.72 26.44 -18.71
C LEU A 91 8.70 27.67 -19.65
N ASP A 92 7.60 27.86 -20.36
CA ASP A 92 7.44 28.93 -21.34
C ASP A 92 7.53 30.33 -20.70
N GLN A 93 7.02 30.49 -19.47
CA GLN A 93 6.99 31.75 -18.71
C GLN A 93 8.11 31.87 -17.68
N ASP A 94 9.01 30.90 -17.60
CA ASP A 94 10.01 30.75 -16.55
C ASP A 94 9.45 30.90 -15.09
N SER A 95 8.22 30.49 -14.90
CA SER A 95 7.52 30.59 -13.63
C SER A 95 7.83 29.43 -12.70
N THR A 96 8.47 29.73 -11.58
CA THR A 96 8.75 28.75 -10.51
C THR A 96 7.48 28.31 -9.78
N GLU A 97 6.48 29.19 -9.69
CA GLU A 97 5.19 28.91 -9.07
C GLU A 97 4.42 27.86 -9.87
N LEU A 98 4.26 28.04 -11.17
CA LEU A 98 3.58 27.06 -12.03
C LEU A 98 4.29 25.69 -12.00
N LYS A 99 5.62 25.68 -12.06
CA LYS A 99 6.42 24.47 -11.93
C LYS A 99 6.21 23.78 -10.59
N SER A 100 6.10 24.55 -9.49
CA SER A 100 5.86 24.03 -8.14
C SER A 100 4.45 23.44 -8.02
N GLU A 101 3.42 24.11 -8.54
CA GLU A 101 2.05 23.58 -8.55
C GLU A 101 1.94 22.29 -9.38
N ALA A 102 2.54 22.24 -10.56
CA ALA A 102 2.59 21.04 -11.38
C ALA A 102 3.23 19.86 -10.63
N LYS A 103 4.36 20.11 -9.93
CA LYS A 103 5.05 19.07 -9.13
C LYS A 103 4.19 18.48 -8.01
N LYS A 104 3.27 19.26 -7.43
CA LYS A 104 2.35 18.76 -6.40
C LYS A 104 1.32 17.79 -6.97
N LEU A 105 0.95 17.95 -8.24
CA LEU A 105 -0.06 17.17 -8.94
C LEU A 105 0.51 15.95 -9.69
N PHE A 106 1.81 15.91 -9.93
CA PHE A 106 2.40 14.75 -10.60
C PHE A 106 2.11 13.45 -9.87
N VAL A 107 1.89 12.42 -10.68
CA VAL A 107 1.63 11.07 -10.20
C VAL A 107 2.80 10.56 -9.35
N ARG A 108 2.46 9.92 -8.23
CA ARG A 108 3.43 9.30 -7.33
C ARG A 108 3.16 7.82 -7.22
N LYS A 109 4.21 7.03 -7.36
CA LYS A 109 4.17 5.58 -7.20
C LYS A 109 4.20 5.22 -5.72
N ARG A 110 3.36 4.26 -5.33
CA ARG A 110 3.31 3.64 -4.01
C ARG A 110 3.28 2.14 -4.18
N TYR A 111 3.91 1.45 -3.26
CA TYR A 111 3.94 0.00 -3.21
C TYR A 111 3.09 -0.50 -2.04
N TYR A 112 2.53 -1.68 -2.21
CA TYR A 112 1.63 -2.30 -1.25
C TYR A 112 1.99 -3.77 -1.11
N SER A 113 2.09 -4.24 0.14
CA SER A 113 2.30 -5.65 0.45
C SER A 113 1.33 -6.11 1.51
N PRO A 114 0.80 -7.34 1.39
CA PRO A 114 0.13 -8.00 2.49
C PRO A 114 1.17 -8.39 3.53
N ILE A 115 0.86 -8.11 4.79
CA ILE A 115 1.76 -8.39 5.91
C ILE A 115 1.00 -8.94 7.10
N ILE A 116 1.71 -9.67 7.95
CA ILE A 116 1.34 -9.91 9.35
C ILE A 116 2.30 -9.13 10.23
N VAL A 117 1.74 -8.48 11.25
CA VAL A 117 2.52 -7.81 12.29
C VAL A 117 2.78 -8.78 13.41
N ARG A 118 4.05 -9.10 13.70
CA ARG A 118 4.42 -10.03 14.79
C ARG A 118 4.02 -9.46 16.14
N ASN A 119 3.58 -10.33 17.04
CA ASN A 119 2.93 -10.04 18.32
C ASN A 119 1.53 -9.39 18.21
N LYS A 120 0.96 -9.36 17.00
CA LYS A 120 -0.41 -8.90 16.72
C LYS A 120 -1.08 -9.75 15.64
N GLU A 121 -0.70 -11.00 15.56
CA GLU A 121 -1.17 -11.94 14.55
C GLU A 121 -2.70 -12.10 14.57
N SER A 122 -3.30 -12.01 15.76
CA SER A 122 -4.77 -12.02 15.93
C SER A 122 -5.51 -10.88 15.22
N GLU A 123 -4.80 -9.82 14.80
CA GLU A 123 -5.39 -8.77 13.99
C GLU A 123 -5.54 -9.16 12.51
N GLY A 124 -5.01 -10.34 12.11
CA GLY A 124 -5.05 -10.86 10.75
C GLY A 124 -4.17 -10.10 9.77
N VAL A 125 -4.39 -10.37 8.48
CA VAL A 125 -3.64 -9.77 7.38
C VAL A 125 -3.89 -8.28 7.28
N LYS A 126 -2.80 -7.52 7.20
CA LYS A 126 -2.82 -6.07 6.99
C LYS A 126 -2.18 -5.71 5.66
N ILE A 127 -2.52 -4.58 5.11
CA ILE A 127 -1.90 -4.02 3.91
C ILE A 127 -1.00 -2.85 4.31
N TRP A 128 0.28 -3.03 4.13
CA TRP A 128 1.28 -1.99 4.33
C TRP A 128 1.55 -1.24 3.03
N SER A 129 1.51 0.09 3.09
CA SER A 129 1.87 0.95 1.95
C SER A 129 3.17 1.70 2.20
N TYR A 130 4.09 1.70 1.23
CA TYR A 130 5.41 2.28 1.36
C TYR A 130 5.92 2.93 0.07
N GLY A 131 7.03 3.63 0.18
CA GLY A 131 7.65 4.34 -0.94
C GLY A 131 8.76 3.53 -1.61
N LYS A 132 9.36 4.13 -2.66
CA LYS A 132 10.40 3.53 -3.50
C LYS A 132 11.60 3.01 -2.69
N GLN A 133 12.08 3.76 -1.71
CA GLN A 133 13.25 3.38 -0.92
C GLN A 133 13.05 2.05 -0.17
N ALA A 134 11.91 1.86 0.49
CA ALA A 134 11.60 0.61 1.16
C ALA A 134 11.43 -0.54 0.16
N TYR A 135 10.81 -0.28 -1.00
CA TYR A 135 10.68 -1.25 -2.08
C TYR A 135 12.04 -1.75 -2.58
N GLU A 136 12.95 -0.83 -2.92
CA GLU A 136 14.29 -1.19 -3.40
C GLU A 136 15.08 -1.97 -2.35
N THR A 137 14.91 -1.64 -1.07
CA THR A 137 15.52 -2.39 0.03
C THR A 137 14.98 -3.81 0.12
N LEU A 138 13.65 -3.99 0.01
CA LEU A 138 13.02 -5.32 0.03
C LEU A 138 13.44 -6.16 -1.17
N LEU A 139 13.48 -5.59 -2.37
CA LEU A 139 13.98 -6.28 -3.55
C LEU A 139 15.44 -6.72 -3.37
N GLY A 140 16.26 -5.89 -2.73
CA GLY A 140 17.64 -6.26 -2.40
C GLY A 140 17.70 -7.53 -1.55
N TYR A 141 16.79 -7.71 -0.59
CA TYR A 141 16.74 -8.92 0.22
C TYR A 141 16.22 -10.14 -0.56
N VAL A 142 15.21 -9.96 -1.39
CA VAL A 142 14.68 -11.06 -2.24
C VAL A 142 15.72 -11.56 -3.24
N LEU A 143 16.55 -10.66 -3.75
CA LEU A 143 17.60 -10.99 -4.73
C LEU A 143 18.89 -11.49 -4.07
N ASP A 144 19.03 -11.36 -2.77
CA ASP A 144 20.20 -11.83 -2.02
C ASP A 144 20.04 -13.34 -1.73
N PRO A 145 20.94 -14.18 -2.27
CA PRO A 145 20.86 -15.63 -2.12
C PRO A 145 20.95 -16.10 -0.66
N ASP A 146 21.49 -15.28 0.24
CA ASP A 146 21.58 -15.62 1.67
C ASP A 146 20.22 -15.59 2.38
N TYR A 147 19.25 -14.83 1.85
CA TYR A 147 17.91 -14.75 2.42
C TYR A 147 16.87 -15.61 1.67
N GLY A 148 17.07 -15.83 0.38
CA GLY A 148 16.13 -16.58 -0.45
C GLY A 148 14.74 -15.91 -0.50
N ASP A 149 13.69 -16.74 -0.56
CA ASP A 149 12.32 -16.23 -0.55
C ASP A 149 11.92 -15.78 0.85
N ILE A 150 11.94 -14.46 1.07
CA ILE A 150 11.56 -13.86 2.34
C ILE A 150 10.07 -14.02 2.69
N THR A 151 9.25 -14.40 1.70
CA THR A 151 7.79 -14.58 1.87
C THR A 151 7.39 -16.03 2.15
N ASP A 152 8.33 -16.96 2.04
CA ASP A 152 8.06 -18.40 2.23
C ASP A 152 7.35 -18.66 3.57
N PRO A 153 6.23 -19.40 3.58
CA PRO A 153 5.46 -19.65 4.81
C PRO A 153 6.23 -20.44 5.88
N GLU A 154 7.15 -21.31 5.49
CA GLU A 154 7.85 -22.21 6.43
C GLU A 154 9.21 -21.64 6.85
N ILE A 155 9.99 -21.18 5.88
CA ILE A 155 11.39 -20.77 6.07
C ILE A 155 11.65 -19.30 5.71
N GLY A 156 10.62 -18.51 5.47
CA GLY A 156 10.77 -17.10 5.14
C GLY A 156 11.32 -16.26 6.27
N THR A 157 11.58 -14.99 6.00
CA THR A 157 12.30 -14.10 6.90
C THR A 157 11.44 -12.94 7.39
N ASP A 158 11.36 -12.77 8.70
CA ASP A 158 10.76 -11.58 9.30
C ASP A 158 11.61 -10.34 9.06
N ILE A 159 10.95 -9.22 8.83
CA ILE A 159 11.59 -7.91 8.63
C ILE A 159 11.36 -7.04 9.86
N VAL A 160 12.42 -6.56 10.47
CA VAL A 160 12.35 -5.50 11.48
C VAL A 160 12.26 -4.17 10.77
N LEU A 161 11.12 -3.51 10.92
CA LEU A 161 10.83 -2.20 10.38
C LEU A 161 11.00 -1.17 11.49
N ASN A 162 11.95 -0.27 11.34
CA ASN A 162 12.08 0.92 12.17
C ASN A 162 11.45 2.11 11.45
N TYR A 163 10.49 2.75 12.09
CA TYR A 163 9.83 3.95 11.60
C TYR A 163 10.19 5.13 12.50
N ASP A 164 10.93 6.07 11.96
CA ASP A 164 11.38 7.25 12.68
C ASP A 164 10.65 8.49 12.17
N ILE A 165 9.97 9.17 13.10
CA ILE A 165 9.30 10.44 12.85
C ILE A 165 10.20 11.54 13.38
N PRO A 166 10.86 12.31 12.50
CA PRO A 166 11.77 13.35 12.95
C PRO A 166 11.01 14.45 13.70
N GLY A 167 11.61 14.90 14.81
CA GLY A 167 11.04 16.00 15.60
C GLY A 167 11.15 17.38 14.95
N THR A 168 11.82 17.49 13.80
CA THR A 168 12.01 18.76 13.10
C THR A 168 10.86 19.01 12.13
N PRO A 169 10.18 20.17 12.21
CA PRO A 169 9.12 20.53 11.27
C PRO A 169 9.61 20.51 9.82
N GLY A 170 8.82 19.87 8.94
CA GLY A 170 9.13 19.77 7.51
C GLY A 170 10.01 18.59 7.12
N SER A 171 10.55 17.81 8.05
CA SER A 171 11.26 16.58 7.77
C SER A 171 10.30 15.41 7.54
N PHE A 172 10.65 14.53 6.60
CA PHE A 172 9.82 13.36 6.28
C PHE A 172 10.18 12.17 7.16
N PRO A 173 9.20 11.35 7.57
CA PRO A 173 9.45 10.11 8.27
C PRO A 173 10.36 9.18 7.46
N LYS A 174 11.27 8.50 8.18
CA LYS A 174 12.21 7.55 7.59
C LYS A 174 11.82 6.13 7.98
N THR A 175 11.82 5.24 7.00
CA THR A 175 11.61 3.81 7.21
C THR A 175 12.93 3.08 6.94
N THR A 176 13.41 2.34 7.93
CA THR A 176 14.58 1.47 7.79
C THR A 176 14.13 0.02 7.96
N LEU A 177 14.62 -0.87 7.10
CA LEU A 177 14.27 -2.28 7.10
C LEU A 177 15.51 -3.12 7.36
N LYS A 178 15.37 -4.16 8.18
CA LYS A 178 16.44 -5.12 8.47
C LYS A 178 15.84 -6.52 8.54
N PRO A 179 16.31 -7.47 7.74
CA PRO A 179 15.87 -8.86 7.85
C PRO A 179 16.39 -9.48 9.14
N ARG A 180 15.62 -10.35 9.75
CA ARG A 180 16.09 -11.18 10.84
C ARG A 180 17.05 -12.24 10.32
N ARG A 181 18.06 -12.59 11.11
CA ARG A 181 19.09 -13.57 10.72
C ARG A 181 18.59 -15.01 10.68
N ARG A 182 17.49 -15.30 11.37
CA ARG A 182 16.93 -16.64 11.46
C ARG A 182 15.61 -16.66 10.72
N PRO A 183 15.41 -17.64 9.82
CA PRO A 183 14.09 -17.88 9.25
C PRO A 183 13.11 -18.27 10.37
N SER A 184 11.84 -18.03 10.13
CA SER A 184 10.76 -18.38 11.03
C SER A 184 9.53 -18.79 10.23
N ALA A 185 8.75 -19.71 10.73
CA ALA A 185 7.47 -20.04 10.11
C ALA A 185 6.52 -18.84 10.19
N LEU A 186 5.64 -18.73 9.20
CA LEU A 186 4.57 -17.73 9.20
C LEU A 186 3.62 -18.02 10.35
N CYS A 187 3.23 -19.27 10.47
CA CYS A 187 2.36 -19.81 11.48
C CYS A 187 3.17 -20.70 12.41
N ASP A 188 3.01 -20.51 13.70
CA ASP A 188 3.34 -21.48 14.72
C ASP A 188 2.03 -21.98 15.36
N ASP A 189 2.11 -22.99 16.23
CA ASP A 189 0.95 -23.57 16.90
C ASP A 189 0.13 -22.55 17.72
N ALA A 190 0.64 -21.34 17.90
CA ALA A 190 -0.01 -20.26 18.62
C ALA A 190 -0.89 -19.36 17.73
N ILE A 191 -0.80 -19.48 16.40
CA ILE A 191 -1.61 -18.72 15.46
C ILE A 191 -2.80 -19.58 15.03
N ALA A 192 -3.95 -19.40 15.69
CA ALA A 192 -5.20 -19.98 15.23
C ALA A 192 -5.55 -19.42 13.83
N ASP A 193 -6.15 -20.25 12.98
CA ASP A 193 -6.68 -19.87 11.66
C ASP A 193 -5.62 -19.46 10.61
N CYS A 194 -4.42 -20.01 10.69
CA CYS A 194 -3.35 -19.71 9.73
C CYS A 194 -3.66 -20.21 8.31
N ASP A 195 -4.49 -21.22 8.17
CA ASP A 195 -4.93 -21.76 6.87
C ASP A 195 -5.87 -20.80 6.11
N GLU A 196 -6.38 -19.76 6.79
CA GLU A 196 -7.20 -18.71 6.18
C GLU A 196 -6.40 -17.46 5.76
N LEU A 197 -5.09 -17.44 6.01
CA LEU A 197 -4.19 -16.35 5.66
C LEU A 197 -3.54 -16.57 4.30
#